data_6dc502c6d0f10ae4d17eff981e6012b6
#
_entry.id   6dc502c6d0f10ae4d17eff981e6012b6
#
_cell.length_a   1.000
_cell.length_b   1.000
_cell.length_c   1.000
_cell.angle_alpha   90.00
_cell.angle_beta   90.00
_cell.angle_gamma   90.00
#
_symmetry.space_group_name_H-M   'P 1'
#
loop_
_entity.id
_entity.type
_entity.pdbx_description
1 polymer ?
#
loop_
_entity_poly.entity_id
_entity_poly.type
_entity_poly.pdbx_seq_one_letter_code
_entity_poly.pdbx_strand_id
1 'polypeptide(L)'
;MSNQSVYSLIARRFDYDRAEIAMREQVGLLAYSPLAMGFLTGKYDGGKAPKGSRGALFESFMGGYWGADEAWLESNKTAKALGLTPAQFALKFVESREFVTSSIIGATTMEQLTENIDAHDITWTKEMEKEAHRIHKTYRCPVGR
;
A
#
# COMPACT_ATOMS: atom_id res chain seq x y z
N MET A 1 -23.61 -3.76 1.20
CA MET A 1 -22.76 -4.78 1.89
C MET A 1 -21.31 -4.47 1.53
N SER A 2 -20.33 -4.70 2.41
CA SER A 2 -18.92 -4.44 2.16
C SER A 2 -18.05 -5.61 2.60
N ASN A 3 -16.88 -5.73 1.99
CA ASN A 3 -15.83 -6.67 2.38
C ASN A 3 -14.66 -5.88 2.95
N GLN A 4 -14.03 -6.36 4.01
CA GLN A 4 -12.81 -5.76 4.54
C GLN A 4 -11.66 -6.74 4.35
N SER A 5 -10.62 -6.33 3.63
CA SER A 5 -9.46 -7.16 3.37
C SER A 5 -8.18 -6.33 3.30
N VAL A 6 -7.03 -6.99 3.52
CA VAL A 6 -5.74 -6.36 3.25
C VAL A 6 -5.62 -6.07 1.76
N TYR A 7 -5.26 -4.84 1.43
CA TYR A 7 -4.96 -4.46 0.06
C TYR A 7 -3.96 -3.31 0.01
N SER A 8 -2.91 -3.48 -0.76
CA SER A 8 -1.85 -2.50 -0.96
C SER A 8 -1.08 -2.78 -2.24
N LEU A 9 -0.15 -1.91 -2.60
CA LEU A 9 0.72 -2.07 -3.77
C LEU A 9 1.48 -3.41 -3.80
N ILE A 10 1.77 -3.99 -2.63
CA ILE A 10 2.51 -5.26 -2.47
C ILE A 10 1.65 -6.41 -1.89
N ALA A 11 0.38 -6.17 -1.59
CA ALA A 11 -0.56 -7.17 -1.11
C ALA A 11 -1.82 -7.18 -1.99
N ARG A 12 -1.73 -7.79 -3.16
CA ARG A 12 -2.71 -7.68 -4.26
C ARG A 12 -3.51 -8.96 -4.52
N ARG A 13 -3.63 -9.85 -3.52
CA ARG A 13 -4.40 -11.10 -3.70
C ARG A 13 -5.86 -10.88 -4.09
N PHE A 14 -6.43 -9.75 -3.67
CA PHE A 14 -7.80 -9.39 -4.01
C PHE A 14 -8.03 -9.22 -5.53
N ASP A 15 -6.99 -8.84 -6.28
CA ASP A 15 -7.07 -8.65 -7.73
C ASP A 15 -7.41 -9.94 -8.51
N TYR A 16 -7.06 -11.13 -7.97
CA TYR A 16 -7.09 -12.36 -8.75
C TYR A 16 -8.49 -12.96 -8.94
N ASP A 17 -9.31 -12.92 -7.89
CA ASP A 17 -10.62 -13.55 -7.88
C ASP A 17 -11.70 -12.66 -7.26
N ARG A 18 -11.38 -11.99 -6.17
CA ARG A 18 -12.34 -11.25 -5.36
C ARG A 18 -12.76 -9.92 -5.98
N ALA A 19 -11.88 -9.27 -6.74
CA ALA A 19 -12.17 -7.99 -7.37
C ALA A 19 -13.34 -8.11 -8.36
N GLU A 20 -13.32 -9.13 -9.21
CA GLU A 20 -14.41 -9.38 -10.18
C GLU A 20 -15.73 -9.69 -9.46
N ILE A 21 -15.70 -10.55 -8.44
CA ILE A 21 -16.88 -10.87 -7.63
C ILE A 21 -17.42 -9.62 -6.95
N ALA A 22 -16.53 -8.83 -6.32
CA ALA A 22 -16.91 -7.61 -5.63
C ALA A 22 -17.62 -6.60 -6.56
N MET A 23 -17.11 -6.42 -7.78
CA MET A 23 -17.73 -5.54 -8.78
C MET A 23 -19.07 -6.09 -9.26
N ARG A 24 -19.18 -7.39 -9.56
CA ARG A 24 -20.42 -8.01 -10.03
C ARG A 24 -21.53 -7.98 -8.97
N GLU A 25 -21.16 -8.26 -7.72
CA GLU A 25 -22.10 -8.30 -6.58
C GLU A 25 -22.30 -6.92 -5.92
N GLN A 26 -21.67 -5.88 -6.46
CA GLN A 26 -21.70 -4.52 -5.89
C GLN A 26 -21.31 -4.48 -4.40
N VAL A 27 -20.30 -5.26 -4.03
CA VAL A 27 -19.75 -5.35 -2.67
C VAL A 27 -18.40 -4.65 -2.64
N GLY A 28 -18.37 -3.42 -2.19
CA GLY A 28 -17.15 -2.62 -2.15
C GLY A 28 -16.12 -3.11 -1.13
N LEU A 29 -14.84 -2.93 -1.46
CA LEU A 29 -13.72 -3.24 -0.57
C LEU A 29 -13.42 -2.07 0.38
N LEU A 30 -13.37 -2.35 1.68
CA LEU A 30 -12.72 -1.52 2.68
C LEU A 30 -11.27 -2.03 2.81
N ALA A 31 -10.34 -1.33 2.18
CA ALA A 31 -8.94 -1.75 2.12
C ALA A 31 -8.20 -1.38 3.40
N TYR A 32 -7.75 -2.36 4.19
CA TYR A 32 -6.91 -2.09 5.35
C TYR A 32 -5.42 -2.31 5.03
N SER A 33 -4.55 -1.67 5.81
CA SER A 33 -3.09 -1.66 5.62
C SER A 33 -2.62 -1.22 4.23
N PRO A 34 -3.17 -0.12 3.66
CA PRO A 34 -2.76 0.35 2.34
C PRO A 34 -1.29 0.78 2.29
N LEU A 35 -0.72 1.19 3.43
CA LEU A 35 0.70 1.52 3.60
C LEU A 35 1.57 0.33 4.05
N ALA A 36 1.04 -0.91 3.97
CA ALA A 36 1.78 -2.12 4.35
C ALA A 36 2.45 -1.98 5.73
N MET A 37 1.67 -1.58 6.75
CA MET A 37 2.15 -1.32 8.13
C MET A 37 3.27 -0.28 8.24
N GLY A 38 3.40 0.58 7.22
CA GLY A 38 4.41 1.64 7.14
C GLY A 38 5.63 1.31 6.29
N PHE A 39 5.74 0.13 5.71
CA PHE A 39 6.83 -0.21 4.79
C PHE A 39 6.76 0.62 3.49
N LEU A 40 5.56 0.97 3.06
CA LEU A 40 5.34 1.84 1.89
C LEU A 40 5.35 3.34 2.23
N THR A 41 6.03 3.73 3.30
CA THR A 41 6.25 5.15 3.66
C THR A 41 7.72 5.57 3.54
N GLY A 42 8.63 4.64 3.26
CA GLY A 42 10.06 4.88 3.19
C GLY A 42 10.77 4.89 4.55
N LYS A 43 10.06 4.86 5.68
CA LYS A 43 10.69 4.95 7.02
C LYS A 43 11.55 3.75 7.40
N TYR A 44 11.41 2.63 6.69
CA TYR A 44 12.19 1.40 6.90
C TYR A 44 13.25 1.17 5.81
N ASP A 45 13.41 2.07 4.85
CA ASP A 45 14.32 1.92 3.70
C ASP A 45 15.78 1.65 4.11
N GLY A 46 16.19 2.07 5.30
CA GLY A 46 17.52 1.80 5.85
C GLY A 46 17.69 0.43 6.53
N GLY A 47 16.71 -0.47 6.44
CA GLY A 47 16.77 -1.80 7.05
C GLY A 47 16.65 -1.81 8.58
N LYS A 48 16.32 -0.66 9.20
CA LYS A 48 16.14 -0.52 10.65
C LYS A 48 14.82 0.16 10.97
N ALA A 49 14.19 -0.29 12.05
CA ALA A 49 12.98 0.33 12.54
C ALA A 49 13.32 1.58 13.38
N PRO A 50 12.84 2.78 13.02
CA PRO A 50 13.02 3.98 13.83
C PRO A 50 12.44 3.77 15.24
N LYS A 51 13.10 4.37 16.25
CA LYS A 51 12.63 4.31 17.65
C LYS A 51 11.18 4.82 17.76
N GLY A 52 10.34 4.07 18.46
CA GLY A 52 8.92 4.39 18.61
C GLY A 52 8.03 4.02 17.42
N SER A 53 8.61 3.54 16.32
CA SER A 53 7.82 3.01 15.21
C SER A 53 7.19 1.64 15.56
N ARG A 54 6.13 1.28 14.85
CA ARG A 54 5.48 -0.03 15.01
C ARG A 54 6.47 -1.19 14.85
N GLY A 55 7.42 -1.10 13.90
CA GLY A 55 8.45 -2.10 13.67
C GLY A 55 9.40 -2.28 14.84
N ALA A 56 9.71 -1.20 15.58
CA ALA A 56 10.54 -1.25 16.77
C ALA A 56 9.79 -1.78 18.02
N LEU A 57 8.47 -1.55 18.09
CA LEU A 57 7.64 -1.94 19.23
C LEU A 57 7.10 -3.37 19.10
N PHE A 58 6.88 -3.85 17.88
CA PHE A 58 6.19 -5.12 17.58
C PHE A 58 6.89 -5.88 16.46
N GLU A 59 8.17 -6.18 16.63
CA GLU A 59 9.03 -6.79 15.59
C GLU A 59 8.45 -8.11 15.05
N SER A 60 8.00 -9.00 15.94
CA SER A 60 7.43 -10.30 15.55
C SER A 60 6.16 -10.17 14.71
N PHE A 61 5.36 -9.15 14.95
CA PHE A 61 4.13 -8.88 14.20
C PHE A 61 4.39 -8.39 12.77
N MET A 62 5.57 -7.85 12.52
CA MET A 62 5.97 -7.27 11.24
C MET A 62 6.72 -8.25 10.32
N GLY A 63 6.99 -9.48 10.79
CA GLY A 63 7.92 -10.43 10.15
C GLY A 63 7.60 -10.74 8.69
N GLY A 64 6.32 -10.85 8.32
CA GLY A 64 5.94 -11.12 6.93
C GLY A 64 6.26 -9.98 5.94
N TYR A 65 6.44 -8.77 6.43
CA TYR A 65 6.83 -7.63 5.60
C TYR A 65 8.36 -7.48 5.49
N TRP A 66 9.11 -7.83 6.54
CA TRP A 66 10.58 -7.85 6.49
C TRP A 66 11.12 -8.84 5.45
N GLY A 67 10.40 -9.93 5.17
CA GLY A 67 10.74 -10.86 4.09
C GLY A 67 10.34 -10.42 2.68
N ALA A 68 9.80 -9.22 2.53
CA ALA A 68 9.34 -8.63 1.26
C ALA A 68 10.11 -7.34 0.89
N ASP A 69 11.32 -7.17 1.41
CA ASP A 69 12.12 -5.93 1.31
C ASP A 69 12.37 -5.48 -0.12
N GLU A 70 12.68 -6.35 -1.04
CA GLU A 70 12.87 -5.98 -2.45
C GLU A 70 11.63 -5.30 -3.02
N ALA A 71 10.44 -5.78 -2.68
CA ALA A 71 9.19 -5.26 -3.22
C ALA A 71 8.85 -3.87 -2.67
N TRP A 72 8.94 -3.65 -1.36
CA TRP A 72 8.60 -2.34 -0.80
C TRP A 72 9.72 -1.32 -1.02
N LEU A 73 11.00 -1.71 -1.04
CA LEU A 73 12.10 -0.83 -1.43
C LEU A 73 11.95 -0.35 -2.87
N GLU A 74 11.66 -1.25 -3.80
CA GLU A 74 11.43 -0.89 -5.21
C GLU A 74 10.21 0.02 -5.36
N SER A 75 9.14 -0.24 -4.61
CA SER A 75 7.95 0.62 -4.59
C SER A 75 8.28 2.03 -4.11
N ASN A 76 9.03 2.15 -3.01
CA ASN A 76 9.43 3.43 -2.44
C ASN A 76 10.38 4.22 -3.36
N LYS A 77 11.30 3.52 -4.02
CA LYS A 77 12.20 4.09 -5.02
C LYS A 77 11.42 4.62 -6.24
N THR A 78 10.48 3.82 -6.72
CA THR A 78 9.63 4.18 -7.87
C THR A 78 8.78 5.42 -7.56
N ALA A 79 8.17 5.50 -6.38
CA ALA A 79 7.43 6.68 -5.96
C ALA A 79 8.27 7.95 -6.04
N LYS A 80 9.49 7.91 -5.48
CA LYS A 80 10.43 9.04 -5.51
C LYS A 80 10.81 9.43 -6.94
N ALA A 81 11.02 8.46 -7.83
CA ALA A 81 11.31 8.72 -9.25
C ALA A 81 10.13 9.39 -9.99
N LEU A 82 8.90 9.12 -9.55
CA LEU A 82 7.68 9.76 -10.07
C LEU A 82 7.39 11.13 -9.41
N GLY A 83 8.26 11.62 -8.53
CA GLY A 83 8.07 12.89 -7.82
C GLY A 83 7.05 12.84 -6.70
N LEU A 84 6.75 11.63 -6.19
CA LEU A 84 5.80 11.40 -5.10
C LEU A 84 6.50 10.92 -3.84
N THR A 85 5.85 11.10 -2.69
CA THR A 85 6.25 10.34 -1.52
C THR A 85 5.80 8.87 -1.67
N PRO A 86 6.50 7.91 -1.03
CA PRO A 86 6.07 6.52 -1.01
C PRO A 86 4.63 6.33 -0.51
N ALA A 87 4.23 7.06 0.54
CA ALA A 87 2.89 7.01 1.09
C ALA A 87 1.84 7.46 0.07
N GLN A 88 2.08 8.59 -0.61
CA GLN A 88 1.19 9.11 -1.66
C GLN A 88 0.98 8.12 -2.79
N PHE A 89 2.06 7.53 -3.31
CA PHE A 89 1.96 6.54 -4.39
C PHE A 89 1.19 5.30 -3.97
N ALA A 90 1.45 4.79 -2.75
CA ALA A 90 0.78 3.61 -2.22
C ALA A 90 -0.71 3.83 -1.95
N LEU A 91 -1.08 4.97 -1.37
CA LEU A 91 -2.48 5.31 -1.10
C LEU A 91 -3.24 5.55 -2.39
N LYS A 92 -2.66 6.33 -3.31
CA LYS A 92 -3.32 6.62 -4.58
C LYS A 92 -3.50 5.38 -5.44
N PHE A 93 -2.56 4.43 -5.40
CA PHE A 93 -2.74 3.12 -6.01
C PHE A 93 -4.01 2.42 -5.50
N VAL A 94 -4.20 2.35 -4.18
CA VAL A 94 -5.37 1.68 -3.60
C VAL A 94 -6.66 2.39 -3.99
N GLU A 95 -6.70 3.72 -3.90
CA GLU A 95 -7.87 4.53 -4.25
C GLU A 95 -8.24 4.49 -5.74
N SER A 96 -7.28 4.24 -6.62
CA SER A 96 -7.50 4.16 -8.06
C SER A 96 -8.21 2.87 -8.52
N ARG A 97 -8.45 1.93 -7.59
CA ARG A 97 -9.11 0.64 -7.91
C ARG A 97 -10.63 0.78 -7.82
N GLU A 98 -11.34 0.42 -8.89
CA GLU A 98 -12.80 0.54 -8.99
C GLU A 98 -13.56 -0.24 -7.90
N PHE A 99 -12.99 -1.35 -7.43
CA PHE A 99 -13.57 -2.17 -6.38
C PHE A 99 -13.32 -1.64 -4.96
N VAL A 100 -12.46 -0.63 -4.78
CA VAL A 100 -12.18 -0.04 -3.46
C VAL A 100 -13.17 1.08 -3.17
N THR A 101 -13.94 0.91 -2.10
CA THR A 101 -14.86 1.94 -1.61
C THR A 101 -14.16 2.91 -0.66
N SER A 102 -13.23 2.40 0.17
CA SER A 102 -12.51 3.23 1.12
C SER A 102 -11.20 2.59 1.54
N SER A 103 -10.18 3.43 1.74
CA SER A 103 -8.91 3.05 2.35
C SER A 103 -8.95 3.32 3.85
N ILE A 104 -8.65 2.30 4.65
CA ILE A 104 -8.55 2.42 6.11
C ILE A 104 -7.11 2.81 6.45
N ILE A 105 -6.92 4.06 6.81
CA ILE A 105 -5.63 4.64 7.17
C ILE A 105 -5.48 4.78 8.69
N GLY A 106 -4.23 4.93 9.14
CA GLY A 106 -3.89 5.32 10.50
C GLY A 106 -2.74 6.32 10.48
N ALA A 107 -2.83 7.34 11.31
CA ALA A 107 -1.78 8.33 11.51
C ALA A 107 -1.54 8.55 13.00
N THR A 108 -0.30 8.79 13.39
CA THR A 108 0.09 9.11 14.78
C THR A 108 0.54 10.56 14.93
N THR A 109 0.71 11.27 13.82
CA THR A 109 1.02 12.71 13.80
C THR A 109 0.14 13.42 12.78
N MET A 110 0.00 14.75 12.93
CA MET A 110 -0.77 15.57 11.99
C MET A 110 -0.15 15.59 10.59
N GLU A 111 1.18 15.57 10.52
CA GLU A 111 1.92 15.54 9.25
C GLU A 111 1.57 14.28 8.45
N GLN A 112 1.53 13.11 9.11
CA GLN A 112 1.13 11.85 8.49
C GLN A 112 -0.33 11.88 8.04
N LEU A 113 -1.21 12.47 8.84
CA LEU A 113 -2.63 12.57 8.48
C LEU A 113 -2.81 13.47 7.27
N THR A 114 -2.17 14.64 7.26
CA THR A 114 -2.20 15.58 6.14
C THR A 114 -1.66 14.93 4.87
N GLU A 115 -0.49 14.29 4.92
CA GLU A 115 0.08 13.57 3.78
C GLU A 115 -0.87 12.50 3.22
N ASN A 116 -1.52 11.75 4.11
CA ASN A 116 -2.48 10.72 3.70
C ASN A 116 -3.73 11.30 3.03
N ILE A 117 -4.22 12.45 3.50
CA ILE A 117 -5.37 13.16 2.91
C ILE A 117 -4.98 13.76 1.55
N ASP A 118 -3.84 14.43 1.48
CA ASP A 118 -3.33 15.06 0.26
C ASP A 118 -3.08 14.05 -0.87
N ALA A 119 -2.84 12.79 -0.53
CA ALA A 119 -2.74 11.71 -1.51
C ALA A 119 -4.02 11.56 -2.36
N HIS A 120 -5.18 11.96 -1.83
CA HIS A 120 -6.46 11.92 -2.54
C HIS A 120 -6.47 12.82 -3.79
N ASP A 121 -5.84 13.99 -3.71
CA ASP A 121 -5.84 15.00 -4.78
C ASP A 121 -4.89 14.67 -5.94
N ILE A 122 -4.08 13.61 -5.79
CA ILE A 122 -3.16 13.15 -6.82
C ILE A 122 -3.94 12.50 -7.97
N THR A 123 -3.66 12.91 -9.20
CA THR A 123 -4.19 12.24 -10.38
C THR A 123 -3.41 10.96 -10.67
N TRP A 124 -4.09 9.80 -10.68
CA TRP A 124 -3.47 8.54 -11.07
C TRP A 124 -3.20 8.49 -12.56
N THR A 125 -1.93 8.41 -12.96
CA THR A 125 -1.52 8.47 -14.36
C THR A 125 -1.28 7.07 -14.96
N LYS A 126 -1.25 7.00 -16.30
CA LYS A 126 -0.87 5.76 -17.01
C LYS A 126 0.54 5.30 -16.69
N GLU A 127 1.45 6.23 -16.41
CA GLU A 127 2.83 5.92 -16.01
C GLU A 127 2.86 5.27 -14.61
N MET A 128 2.13 5.83 -13.65
CA MET A 128 1.97 5.24 -12.32
C MET A 128 1.39 3.83 -12.40
N GLU A 129 0.35 3.62 -13.22
CA GLU A 129 -0.25 2.29 -13.43
C GLU A 129 0.76 1.29 -14.03
N LYS A 130 1.54 1.72 -15.03
CA LYS A 130 2.58 0.90 -15.64
C LYS A 130 3.63 0.47 -14.62
N GLU A 131 4.08 1.38 -13.77
CA GLU A 131 5.09 1.10 -12.75
C GLU A 131 4.53 0.21 -11.64
N ALA A 132 3.31 0.46 -11.16
CA ALA A 132 2.64 -0.41 -10.20
C ALA A 132 2.47 -1.84 -10.74
N HIS A 133 2.15 -1.97 -12.02
CA HIS A 133 2.05 -3.27 -12.69
C HIS A 133 3.42 -3.95 -12.85
N ARG A 134 4.46 -3.21 -13.20
CA ARG A 134 5.85 -3.71 -13.28
C ARG A 134 6.31 -4.30 -11.94
N ILE A 135 6.11 -3.55 -10.86
CA ILE A 135 6.45 -4.00 -9.50
C ILE A 135 5.70 -5.29 -9.17
N HIS A 136 4.39 -5.32 -9.41
CA HIS A 136 3.59 -6.50 -9.14
C HIS A 136 3.99 -7.72 -9.98
N LYS A 137 4.36 -7.52 -11.24
CA LYS A 137 4.81 -8.61 -12.13
C LYS A 137 6.13 -9.21 -11.65
N THR A 138 7.02 -8.38 -11.11
CA THR A 138 8.31 -8.80 -10.57
C THR A 138 8.16 -9.50 -9.21
N TYR A 139 7.35 -8.92 -8.34
CA TYR A 139 7.16 -9.35 -6.94
C TYR A 139 5.70 -9.73 -6.69
N ARG A 140 5.26 -10.88 -7.20
CA ARG A 140 3.86 -11.31 -7.08
C ARG A 140 3.49 -11.63 -5.64
N CYS A 141 2.66 -10.77 -5.03
CA CYS A 141 2.12 -10.93 -3.67
C CYS A 141 3.19 -11.37 -2.65
N PRO A 142 4.27 -10.61 -2.47
CA PRO A 142 5.38 -10.99 -1.60
C PRO A 142 4.95 -11.11 -0.13
N VAL A 143 3.84 -10.49 0.23
CA VAL A 143 3.27 -10.48 1.59
C VAL A 143 2.07 -11.42 1.66
N GLY A 144 1.99 -12.21 2.73
CA GLY A 144 0.83 -13.07 3.00
C GLY A 144 0.92 -14.47 2.38
N ARG A 145 2.11 -15.05 2.39
CA ARG A 145 2.31 -16.49 2.19
C ARG A 145 1.90 -17.27 3.42
#